data_2a3594564dee1fedcb9ab18c6919b763
#
_entry.id   2a3594564dee1fedcb9ab18c6919b763
#
_cell.length_a   1.000
_cell.length_b   1.000
_cell.length_c   1.000
_cell.angle_alpha   90.00
_cell.angle_beta   90.00
_cell.angle_gamma   90.00
#
_symmetry.space_group_name_H-M   'P 1'
#
loop_
_entity.id
_entity.type
_entity.pdbx_description
1 polymer ?
#
loop_
_entity_poly.entity_id
_entity_poly.type
_entity_poly.pdbx_seq_one_letter_code
_entity_poly.pdbx_strand_id
1 'polypeptide(L)'
;MCIRDRQKAEQDILQGVLDSVAADETYGADRILVVWGRGYHQGVIGIVASRVVERFGKPAIIVSVDENGEGKGSGRSIAGVSLYNAIAACGDLLIRFGGHALAAGLSVREENLPAFRKAVNAWAAQEHPVLKRPALRLDAPLALSGLKEEDVAALSVLAPFGHGNPTPVFFVENAVIDAVYPLSEGKHTRLRLKQGGGVLYAAVFGQGPGALGYNVGDAVDAAVCLSVFEGKNGPMISARIKELRPAGLDEAYLEGTELYEALMCGAPLTESQRRALLPARADTVALYRAVGAARDGVPAGDLRPLFAKLGARGAGKALVSLEALRELSLLEQRETPQGARWCLVPAAGKKDLASAPILRRLEAAQ
;
A
#
# COMPACT_ATOMS: atom_id res chain seq x y z
N MET A 1 -22.82 -20.92 -1.61
CA MET A 1 -22.41 -19.79 -0.75
C MET A 1 -23.06 -18.53 -1.27
N CYS A 2 -23.86 -17.82 -0.46
CA CYS A 2 -24.48 -16.58 -0.91
C CYS A 2 -23.45 -15.42 -1.01
N ILE A 3 -23.83 -14.32 -1.64
CA ILE A 3 -22.91 -13.17 -1.83
C ILE A 3 -22.40 -12.64 -0.48
N ARG A 4 -23.26 -12.57 0.54
CA ARG A 4 -22.89 -12.10 1.88
C ARG A 4 -21.89 -13.04 2.58
N ASP A 5 -22.10 -14.35 2.47
CA ASP A 5 -21.20 -15.35 3.06
C ASP A 5 -19.83 -15.28 2.41
N ARG A 6 -19.79 -15.08 1.07
CA ARG A 6 -18.54 -14.94 0.33
C ARG A 6 -17.79 -13.67 0.74
N GLN A 7 -18.48 -12.55 0.89
CA GLN A 7 -17.89 -11.29 1.35
C GLN A 7 -17.35 -11.40 2.79
N LYS A 8 -18.10 -12.07 3.67
CA LYS A 8 -17.65 -12.32 5.03
C LYS A 8 -16.41 -13.21 5.05
N ALA A 9 -16.41 -14.33 4.33
CA ALA A 9 -15.26 -15.21 4.23
C ALA A 9 -14.02 -14.48 3.63
N GLU A 10 -14.22 -13.60 2.64
CA GLU A 10 -13.15 -12.76 2.08
C GLU A 10 -12.54 -11.84 3.17
N GLN A 11 -13.39 -11.17 3.94
CA GLN A 11 -12.95 -10.27 5.01
C GLN A 11 -12.22 -11.01 6.13
N ASP A 12 -12.77 -12.14 6.57
CA ASP A 12 -12.19 -12.96 7.65
C ASP A 12 -10.81 -13.51 7.24
N ILE A 13 -10.67 -14.03 6.01
CA ILE A 13 -9.41 -14.54 5.48
C ILE A 13 -8.40 -13.39 5.29
N LEU A 14 -8.84 -12.27 4.71
CA LEU A 14 -7.98 -11.11 4.52
C LEU A 14 -7.43 -10.60 5.85
N GLN A 15 -8.28 -10.49 6.88
CA GLN A 15 -7.83 -10.07 8.21
C GLN A 15 -6.81 -11.05 8.78
N GLY A 16 -7.05 -12.36 8.72
CA GLY A 16 -6.10 -13.37 9.18
C GLY A 16 -4.74 -13.32 8.45
N VAL A 17 -4.76 -13.01 7.14
CA VAL A 17 -3.53 -12.80 6.35
C VAL A 17 -2.79 -11.55 6.81
N LEU A 18 -3.50 -10.45 7.04
CA LEU A 18 -2.90 -9.19 7.52
C LEU A 18 -2.30 -9.35 8.91
N ASP A 19 -3.00 -10.04 9.81
CA ASP A 19 -2.51 -10.33 11.16
C ASP A 19 -1.25 -11.19 11.11
N SER A 20 -1.21 -12.20 10.24
CA SER A 20 -0.01 -13.05 10.04
C SER A 20 1.18 -12.25 9.53
N VAL A 21 0.97 -11.33 8.58
CA VAL A 21 2.02 -10.46 8.03
C VAL A 21 2.49 -9.46 9.09
N ALA A 22 1.60 -8.94 9.93
CA ALA A 22 1.94 -8.01 11.00
C ALA A 22 2.70 -8.68 12.17
N ALA A 23 2.39 -9.96 12.45
CA ALA A 23 3.01 -10.71 13.53
C ALA A 23 4.43 -11.20 13.24
N ASP A 24 4.82 -11.32 11.97
CA ASP A 24 6.13 -11.82 11.53
C ASP A 24 6.86 -10.76 10.71
N GLU A 25 7.81 -10.06 11.34
CA GLU A 25 8.61 -9.00 10.71
C GLU A 25 9.38 -9.47 9.46
N THR A 26 9.60 -10.77 9.31
CA THR A 26 10.32 -11.32 8.15
C THR A 26 9.57 -11.12 6.83
N TYR A 27 8.22 -10.96 6.87
CA TYR A 27 7.42 -10.61 5.69
C TYR A 27 7.80 -9.24 5.09
N GLY A 28 8.34 -8.35 5.89
CA GLY A 28 8.81 -7.04 5.43
C GLY A 28 9.88 -7.16 4.32
N ALA A 29 10.78 -8.12 4.45
CA ALA A 29 11.86 -8.40 3.49
C ALA A 29 11.40 -9.25 2.30
N ASP A 30 10.26 -9.95 2.39
CA ASP A 30 9.74 -10.80 1.31
C ASP A 30 9.36 -9.97 0.08
N ARG A 31 9.79 -10.44 -1.09
CA ARG A 31 9.39 -9.90 -2.40
C ARG A 31 8.11 -10.52 -2.91
N ILE A 32 7.84 -11.76 -2.53
CA ILE A 32 6.60 -12.49 -2.81
C ILE A 32 6.03 -12.92 -1.46
N LEU A 33 4.87 -12.40 -1.11
CA LEU A 33 4.18 -12.74 0.14
C LEU A 33 3.56 -14.14 0.02
N VAL A 34 4.03 -15.10 0.81
CA VAL A 34 3.46 -16.45 0.88
C VAL A 34 2.83 -16.63 2.26
N VAL A 35 1.51 -16.57 2.32
CA VAL A 35 0.77 -16.69 3.57
C VAL A 35 -0.19 -17.87 3.51
N TRP A 36 -0.23 -18.65 4.58
CA TRP A 36 -1.08 -19.84 4.66
C TRP A 36 -1.87 -19.90 5.95
N GLY A 37 -3.00 -20.59 5.87
CA GLY A 37 -3.85 -20.82 7.03
C GLY A 37 -4.80 -21.98 6.82
N ARG A 38 -5.26 -22.56 7.93
CA ARG A 38 -6.29 -23.61 7.92
C ARG A 38 -7.67 -23.00 7.86
N GLY A 39 -8.60 -23.67 7.18
CA GLY A 39 -9.98 -23.23 7.06
C GLY A 39 -10.23 -22.09 6.06
N TYR A 40 -9.21 -21.64 5.32
CA TYR A 40 -9.41 -20.65 4.26
C TYR A 40 -10.23 -21.27 3.12
N HIS A 41 -11.30 -20.60 2.71
CA HIS A 41 -12.15 -21.11 1.64
C HIS A 41 -11.44 -20.99 0.28
N GLN A 42 -11.17 -22.15 -0.38
CA GLN A 42 -10.40 -22.20 -1.63
C GLN A 42 -10.96 -21.33 -2.77
N GLY A 43 -12.30 -21.16 -2.85
CA GLY A 43 -12.94 -20.29 -3.85
C GLY A 43 -12.79 -18.79 -3.59
N VAL A 44 -12.16 -18.41 -2.48
CA VAL A 44 -12.02 -17.00 -2.03
C VAL A 44 -10.55 -16.55 -1.97
N ILE A 45 -9.60 -17.48 -1.74
CA ILE A 45 -8.17 -17.13 -1.57
C ILE A 45 -7.59 -16.36 -2.77
N GLY A 46 -8.09 -16.58 -3.99
CA GLY A 46 -7.65 -15.83 -5.17
C GLY A 46 -8.07 -14.36 -5.15
N ILE A 47 -9.22 -14.03 -4.55
CA ILE A 47 -9.67 -12.65 -4.35
C ILE A 47 -8.84 -12.01 -3.25
N VAL A 48 -8.61 -12.75 -2.16
CA VAL A 48 -7.74 -12.29 -1.07
C VAL A 48 -6.32 -12.01 -1.56
N ALA A 49 -5.74 -12.88 -2.40
CA ALA A 49 -4.44 -12.64 -3.03
C ALA A 49 -4.42 -11.32 -3.81
N SER A 50 -5.48 -11.01 -4.58
CA SER A 50 -5.59 -9.72 -5.28
C SER A 50 -5.60 -8.54 -4.31
N ARG A 51 -6.35 -8.62 -3.20
CA ARG A 51 -6.40 -7.57 -2.17
C ARG A 51 -5.05 -7.36 -1.48
N VAL A 52 -4.31 -8.45 -1.24
CA VAL A 52 -2.98 -8.38 -0.65
C VAL A 52 -2.01 -7.71 -1.62
N VAL A 53 -2.06 -8.06 -2.92
CA VAL A 53 -1.27 -7.38 -3.97
C VAL A 53 -1.60 -5.88 -4.04
N GLU A 54 -2.89 -5.52 -4.05
CA GLU A 54 -3.33 -4.12 -4.05
C GLU A 54 -2.81 -3.35 -2.83
N ARG A 55 -2.76 -3.98 -1.66
CA ARG A 55 -2.36 -3.34 -0.41
C ARG A 55 -0.84 -3.18 -0.27
N PHE A 56 -0.08 -4.21 -0.63
CA PHE A 56 1.37 -4.25 -0.40
C PHE A 56 2.21 -3.91 -1.63
N GLY A 57 1.60 -3.86 -2.83
CA GLY A 57 2.32 -3.65 -4.09
C GLY A 57 3.29 -4.79 -4.45
N LYS A 58 3.16 -5.94 -3.81
CA LYS A 58 4.02 -7.13 -3.99
C LYS A 58 3.19 -8.31 -4.49
N PRO A 59 3.76 -9.24 -5.28
CA PRO A 59 3.10 -10.51 -5.57
C PRO A 59 2.73 -11.24 -4.29
N ALA A 60 1.60 -11.93 -4.30
CA ALA A 60 1.11 -12.68 -3.14
C ALA A 60 0.56 -14.04 -3.53
N ILE A 61 0.83 -15.04 -2.70
CA ILE A 61 0.32 -16.41 -2.77
C ILE A 61 -0.38 -16.72 -1.45
N ILE A 62 -1.68 -16.97 -1.50
CA ILE A 62 -2.47 -17.34 -0.33
C ILE A 62 -2.78 -18.82 -0.42
N VAL A 63 -2.45 -19.58 0.63
CA VAL A 63 -2.59 -21.03 0.66
C VAL A 63 -3.61 -21.44 1.73
N SER A 64 -4.59 -22.22 1.32
CA SER A 64 -5.53 -22.89 2.20
C SER A 64 -5.03 -24.31 2.49
N VAL A 65 -4.77 -24.63 3.75
CA VAL A 65 -4.33 -25.95 4.19
C VAL A 65 -5.53 -26.73 4.71
N ASP A 66 -5.69 -27.96 4.24
CA ASP A 66 -6.75 -28.88 4.69
C ASP A 66 -6.32 -29.71 5.92
N GLU A 67 -7.24 -30.58 6.39
CA GLU A 67 -7.00 -31.44 7.57
C GLU A 67 -5.91 -32.50 7.33
N ASN A 68 -5.64 -32.83 6.07
CA ASN A 68 -4.62 -33.82 5.68
C ASN A 68 -3.24 -33.18 5.49
N GLY A 69 -3.10 -31.85 5.71
CA GLY A 69 -1.86 -31.11 5.49
C GLY A 69 -1.56 -30.86 4.00
N GLU A 70 -2.57 -30.97 3.10
CA GLU A 70 -2.41 -30.54 1.71
C GLU A 70 -2.88 -29.09 1.58
N GLY A 71 -1.97 -28.21 1.11
CA GLY A 71 -2.22 -26.82 0.82
C GLY A 71 -2.62 -26.60 -0.63
N LYS A 72 -3.69 -25.84 -0.87
CA LYS A 72 -4.06 -25.31 -2.20
C LYS A 72 -3.88 -23.82 -2.22
N GLY A 73 -2.98 -23.35 -3.07
CA GLY A 73 -2.59 -21.95 -3.19
C GLY A 73 -3.17 -21.27 -4.42
N SER A 74 -3.51 -19.99 -4.27
CA SER A 74 -3.83 -19.10 -5.37
C SER A 74 -2.98 -17.84 -5.25
N GLY A 75 -2.24 -17.52 -6.31
CA GLY A 75 -1.35 -16.38 -6.35
C GLY A 75 -1.79 -15.32 -7.36
N ARG A 76 -1.42 -14.08 -7.06
CA ARG A 76 -1.54 -12.93 -7.94
C ARG A 76 -0.21 -12.19 -7.97
N SER A 77 0.08 -11.55 -9.11
CA SER A 77 1.32 -10.82 -9.32
C SER A 77 1.10 -9.37 -9.75
N ILE A 78 2.19 -8.65 -9.78
CA ILE A 78 2.30 -7.30 -10.34
C ILE A 78 2.93 -7.34 -11.73
N ALA A 79 2.76 -6.28 -12.50
CA ALA A 79 3.42 -6.15 -13.80
C ALA A 79 4.95 -6.27 -13.66
N GLY A 80 5.56 -7.02 -14.56
CA GLY A 80 7.01 -7.25 -14.58
C GLY A 80 7.50 -8.44 -13.73
N VAL A 81 6.67 -9.05 -12.89
CA VAL A 81 7.05 -10.25 -12.11
C VAL A 81 6.21 -11.44 -12.56
N SER A 82 6.86 -12.43 -13.17
CA SER A 82 6.19 -13.67 -13.58
C SER A 82 6.04 -14.63 -12.40
N LEU A 83 4.83 -14.71 -11.85
CA LEU A 83 4.53 -15.64 -10.75
C LEU A 83 4.66 -17.10 -11.19
N TYR A 84 4.34 -17.40 -12.45
CA TYR A 84 4.53 -18.74 -13.01
C TYR A 84 6.01 -19.16 -12.95
N ASN A 85 6.92 -18.29 -13.40
CA ASN A 85 8.37 -18.59 -13.38
C ASN A 85 8.89 -18.73 -11.95
N ALA A 86 8.42 -17.87 -11.03
CA ALA A 86 8.77 -17.95 -9.61
C ALA A 86 8.38 -19.29 -8.99
N ILE A 87 7.15 -19.74 -9.26
CA ILE A 87 6.63 -21.02 -8.76
C ILE A 87 7.34 -22.20 -9.44
N ALA A 88 7.56 -22.12 -10.76
CA ALA A 88 8.24 -23.17 -11.53
C ALA A 88 9.68 -23.40 -11.05
N ALA A 89 10.40 -22.35 -10.67
CA ALA A 89 11.75 -22.46 -10.09
C ALA A 89 11.79 -23.20 -8.75
N CYS A 90 10.63 -23.38 -8.09
CA CYS A 90 10.48 -24.08 -6.82
C CYS A 90 9.64 -25.35 -6.97
N GLY A 91 9.53 -25.90 -8.18
CA GLY A 91 8.64 -27.02 -8.53
C GLY A 91 8.85 -28.28 -7.67
N ASP A 92 10.09 -28.58 -7.26
CA ASP A 92 10.45 -29.75 -6.45
C ASP A 92 9.81 -29.74 -5.04
N LEU A 93 9.38 -28.58 -4.55
CA LEU A 93 8.69 -28.41 -3.27
C LEU A 93 7.17 -28.55 -3.40
N LEU A 94 6.64 -28.64 -4.62
CA LEU A 94 5.23 -28.60 -4.93
C LEU A 94 4.71 -29.95 -5.41
N ILE A 95 3.43 -30.22 -5.13
CA ILE A 95 2.74 -31.39 -5.68
C ILE A 95 2.36 -31.13 -7.15
N ARG A 96 1.88 -29.91 -7.43
CA ARG A 96 1.52 -29.44 -8.78
C ARG A 96 1.40 -27.94 -8.79
N PHE A 97 1.57 -27.34 -9.94
CA PHE A 97 1.36 -25.91 -10.17
C PHE A 97 0.95 -25.64 -11.61
N GLY A 98 0.41 -24.43 -11.86
CA GLY A 98 0.03 -23.98 -13.20
C GLY A 98 -0.51 -22.56 -13.18
N GLY A 99 -0.56 -21.94 -14.36
CA GLY A 99 -1.08 -20.59 -14.48
C GLY A 99 -0.31 -19.75 -15.50
N HIS A 100 -0.33 -18.44 -15.29
CA HIS A 100 0.29 -17.43 -16.15
C HIS A 100 1.10 -16.44 -15.31
N ALA A 101 1.76 -15.49 -15.97
CA ALA A 101 2.62 -14.51 -15.30
C ALA A 101 1.93 -13.76 -14.15
N LEU A 102 0.68 -13.34 -14.31
CA LEU A 102 -0.04 -12.52 -13.32
C LEU A 102 -0.93 -13.32 -12.35
N ALA A 103 -1.21 -14.59 -12.64
CA ALA A 103 -2.05 -15.43 -11.79
C ALA A 103 -1.66 -16.89 -11.91
N ALA A 104 -1.42 -17.55 -10.80
CA ALA A 104 -1.05 -18.95 -10.76
C ALA A 104 -1.69 -19.66 -9.57
N GLY A 105 -1.85 -20.99 -9.72
CA GLY A 105 -2.29 -21.89 -8.67
C GLY A 105 -1.27 -22.95 -8.38
N LEU A 106 -1.27 -23.47 -7.16
CA LEU A 106 -0.37 -24.55 -6.74
C LEU A 106 -1.03 -25.48 -5.72
N SER A 107 -0.48 -26.67 -5.59
CA SER A 107 -0.69 -27.56 -4.44
C SER A 107 0.65 -27.88 -3.81
N VAL A 108 0.69 -27.90 -2.48
CA VAL A 108 1.93 -28.05 -1.70
C VAL A 108 1.61 -28.78 -0.39
N ARG A 109 2.56 -29.55 0.15
CA ARG A 109 2.44 -30.10 1.51
C ARG A 109 2.70 -28.98 2.54
N GLU A 110 1.95 -28.99 3.65
CA GLU A 110 2.07 -27.99 4.72
C GLU A 110 3.52 -27.90 5.23
N GLU A 111 4.19 -29.03 5.40
CA GLU A 111 5.57 -29.14 5.82
C GLU A 111 6.58 -28.42 4.90
N ASN A 112 6.24 -28.28 3.61
CA ASN A 112 7.08 -27.62 2.61
C ASN A 112 6.84 -26.10 2.51
N LEU A 113 5.80 -25.56 3.12
CA LEU A 113 5.45 -24.14 3.00
C LEU A 113 6.55 -23.18 3.45
N PRO A 114 7.24 -23.41 4.60
CA PRO A 114 8.35 -22.54 5.00
C PRO A 114 9.52 -22.60 3.99
N ALA A 115 9.85 -23.78 3.50
CA ALA A 115 10.90 -23.96 2.50
C ALA A 115 10.52 -23.32 1.16
N PHE A 116 9.26 -23.46 0.73
CA PHE A 116 8.73 -22.82 -0.47
C PHE A 116 8.75 -21.30 -0.37
N ARG A 117 8.31 -20.70 0.76
CA ARG A 117 8.39 -19.26 1.00
C ARG A 117 9.84 -18.77 0.85
N LYS A 118 10.80 -19.47 1.47
CA LYS A 118 12.22 -19.13 1.39
C LYS A 118 12.76 -19.23 -0.05
N ALA A 119 12.46 -20.32 -0.75
CA ALA A 119 12.96 -20.57 -2.11
C ALA A 119 12.41 -19.56 -3.13
N VAL A 120 11.10 -19.29 -3.10
CA VAL A 120 10.48 -18.34 -4.02
C VAL A 120 10.97 -16.91 -3.80
N ASN A 121 11.27 -16.53 -2.56
CA ASN A 121 11.85 -15.23 -2.25
C ASN A 121 13.33 -15.15 -2.61
N ALA A 122 14.10 -16.22 -2.49
CA ALA A 122 15.48 -16.29 -2.99
C ALA A 122 15.52 -16.11 -4.52
N TRP A 123 14.66 -16.81 -5.26
CA TRP A 123 14.49 -16.60 -6.69
C TRP A 123 14.12 -15.14 -7.03
N ALA A 124 13.11 -14.59 -6.32
CA ALA A 124 12.68 -13.22 -6.55
C ALA A 124 13.78 -12.20 -6.24
N ALA A 125 14.66 -12.47 -5.27
CA ALA A 125 15.79 -11.62 -4.95
C ALA A 125 16.85 -11.57 -6.08
N GLN A 126 17.02 -12.65 -6.80
CA GLN A 126 17.96 -12.74 -7.94
C GLN A 126 17.39 -12.08 -9.19
N GLU A 127 16.14 -12.39 -9.54
CA GLU A 127 15.50 -11.91 -10.78
C GLU A 127 14.98 -10.47 -10.66
N HIS A 128 14.58 -10.07 -9.46
CA HIS A 128 13.96 -8.78 -9.16
C HIS A 128 14.60 -8.16 -7.90
N PRO A 129 15.84 -7.69 -7.94
CA PRO A 129 16.54 -7.07 -6.80
C PRO A 129 15.71 -5.92 -6.18
N VAL A 130 15.03 -5.16 -7.05
CA VAL A 130 14.06 -4.12 -6.66
C VAL A 130 12.76 -4.38 -7.39
N LEU A 131 11.66 -4.46 -6.65
CA LEU A 131 10.33 -4.54 -7.25
C LEU A 131 9.92 -3.15 -7.72
N LYS A 132 9.59 -3.03 -9.01
CA LYS A 132 9.02 -1.79 -9.53
C LYS A 132 7.61 -1.60 -8.97
N ARG A 133 7.34 -0.42 -8.45
CA ARG A 133 5.98 -0.07 -8.00
C ARG A 133 5.03 -0.10 -9.19
N PRO A 134 3.80 -0.62 -9.01
CA PRO A 134 2.79 -0.53 -10.04
C PRO A 134 2.52 0.93 -10.41
N ALA A 135 2.69 1.28 -11.69
CA ALA A 135 2.35 2.60 -12.18
C ALA A 135 0.84 2.69 -12.44
N LEU A 136 0.19 3.72 -11.92
CA LEU A 136 -1.18 4.04 -12.27
C LEU A 136 -1.17 4.87 -13.56
N ARG A 137 -1.76 4.32 -14.62
CA ARG A 137 -1.93 5.06 -15.88
C ARG A 137 -3.03 6.09 -15.71
N LEU A 138 -2.74 7.33 -16.08
CA LEU A 138 -3.67 8.44 -16.14
C LEU A 138 -4.01 8.70 -17.61
N ASP A 139 -5.30 8.85 -17.91
CA ASP A 139 -5.76 9.04 -19.30
C ASP A 139 -5.78 10.51 -19.70
N ALA A 140 -6.16 11.41 -18.79
CA ALA A 140 -6.15 12.84 -19.05
C ALA A 140 -6.09 13.68 -17.75
N PRO A 141 -5.55 14.92 -17.81
CA PRO A 141 -5.73 15.89 -16.75
C PRO A 141 -7.19 16.34 -16.68
N LEU A 142 -7.64 16.70 -15.46
CA LEU A 142 -9.01 17.17 -15.22
C LEU A 142 -8.97 18.48 -14.42
N ALA A 143 -9.50 19.54 -15.04
CA ALA A 143 -9.81 20.77 -14.33
C ALA A 143 -11.23 20.69 -13.77
N LEU A 144 -11.39 21.01 -12.46
CA LEU A 144 -12.72 20.98 -11.83
C LEU A 144 -13.58 22.17 -12.22
N SER A 145 -12.95 23.29 -12.63
CA SER A 145 -13.65 24.45 -13.16
C SER A 145 -14.30 24.13 -14.50
N GLY A 146 -15.61 24.27 -14.58
CA GLY A 146 -16.37 24.03 -15.79
C GLY A 146 -16.73 22.57 -16.10
N LEU A 147 -16.41 21.63 -15.20
CA LEU A 147 -16.83 20.23 -15.33
C LEU A 147 -18.36 20.12 -15.22
N LYS A 148 -19.00 19.54 -16.24
CA LYS A 148 -20.47 19.39 -16.32
C LYS A 148 -20.86 17.91 -16.30
N GLU A 149 -22.10 17.64 -15.87
CA GLU A 149 -22.67 16.30 -15.85
C GLU A 149 -22.74 15.68 -17.25
N GLU A 150 -22.98 16.50 -18.26
CA GLU A 150 -23.04 16.11 -19.68
C GLU A 150 -21.68 15.53 -20.16
N ASP A 151 -20.57 16.16 -19.76
CA ASP A 151 -19.21 15.72 -20.11
C ASP A 151 -18.91 14.35 -19.51
N VAL A 152 -19.32 14.15 -18.24
CA VAL A 152 -19.11 12.87 -17.57
C VAL A 152 -20.05 11.79 -18.11
N ALA A 153 -21.29 12.12 -18.44
CA ALA A 153 -22.23 11.19 -19.05
C ALA A 153 -21.75 10.73 -20.44
N ALA A 154 -21.10 11.61 -21.21
CA ALA A 154 -20.54 11.28 -22.51
C ALA A 154 -19.44 10.19 -22.45
N LEU A 155 -18.79 9.97 -21.30
CA LEU A 155 -17.83 8.88 -21.12
C LEU A 155 -18.47 7.50 -21.31
N SER A 156 -19.79 7.39 -21.22
CA SER A 156 -20.53 6.14 -21.48
C SER A 156 -20.35 5.62 -22.91
N VAL A 157 -19.99 6.47 -23.87
CA VAL A 157 -19.68 6.08 -25.27
C VAL A 157 -18.45 5.14 -25.32
N LEU A 158 -17.55 5.23 -24.33
CA LEU A 158 -16.38 4.37 -24.23
C LEU A 158 -16.70 2.99 -23.63
N ALA A 159 -17.91 2.77 -23.12
CA ALA A 159 -18.32 1.49 -22.55
C ALA A 159 -18.51 0.39 -23.63
N PRO A 160 -18.43 -0.91 -23.28
CA PRO A 160 -18.29 -1.45 -21.92
C PRO A 160 -16.85 -1.42 -21.38
N PHE A 161 -16.70 -1.05 -20.12
CA PHE A 161 -15.42 -1.09 -19.44
C PHE A 161 -15.12 -2.47 -18.88
N GLY A 162 -13.85 -2.89 -18.90
CA GLY A 162 -13.41 -4.18 -18.40
C GLY A 162 -11.94 -4.46 -18.69
N HIS A 163 -11.59 -5.74 -18.78
CA HIS A 163 -10.23 -6.16 -19.13
C HIS A 163 -9.93 -5.74 -20.58
N GLY A 164 -8.85 -4.96 -20.78
CA GLY A 164 -8.49 -4.41 -22.09
C GLY A 164 -9.12 -3.05 -22.43
N ASN A 165 -10.19 -2.65 -21.72
CA ASN A 165 -10.79 -1.32 -21.82
C ASN A 165 -11.14 -0.81 -20.41
N PRO A 166 -10.16 -0.37 -19.60
CA PRO A 166 -10.41 0.06 -18.24
C PRO A 166 -11.21 1.37 -18.18
N THR A 167 -11.91 1.58 -17.06
CA THR A 167 -12.56 2.87 -16.82
C THR A 167 -11.52 3.98 -16.84
N PRO A 168 -11.75 5.10 -17.56
CA PRO A 168 -10.82 6.21 -17.61
C PRO A 168 -10.45 6.76 -16.24
N VAL A 169 -9.18 7.07 -16.05
CA VAL A 169 -8.63 7.67 -14.84
C VAL A 169 -8.15 9.07 -15.14
N PHE A 170 -8.74 10.04 -14.48
CA PHE A 170 -8.41 11.44 -14.64
C PHE A 170 -7.50 11.93 -13.53
N PHE A 171 -6.66 12.91 -13.83
CA PHE A 171 -5.73 13.51 -12.88
C PHE A 171 -6.18 14.91 -12.50
N VAL A 172 -6.52 15.10 -11.22
CA VAL A 172 -6.82 16.39 -10.61
C VAL A 172 -5.58 16.83 -9.86
N GLU A 173 -4.90 17.83 -10.39
CA GLU A 173 -3.66 18.35 -9.82
C GLU A 173 -3.95 19.48 -8.83
N ASN A 174 -3.25 19.47 -7.69
CA ASN A 174 -3.27 20.55 -6.71
C ASN A 174 -4.68 20.99 -6.26
N ALA A 175 -5.54 20.02 -5.95
CA ALA A 175 -6.84 20.29 -5.34
C ALA A 175 -6.70 20.45 -3.84
N VAL A 176 -7.53 21.29 -3.23
CA VAL A 176 -7.57 21.46 -1.78
C VAL A 176 -8.72 20.63 -1.21
N ILE A 177 -8.45 19.88 -0.15
CA ILE A 177 -9.49 19.18 0.62
C ILE A 177 -10.29 20.24 1.41
N ASP A 178 -11.51 20.50 0.99
CA ASP A 178 -12.41 21.49 1.61
C ASP A 178 -13.27 20.89 2.73
N ALA A 179 -13.58 19.58 2.63
CA ALA A 179 -14.30 18.86 3.67
C ALA A 179 -14.05 17.34 3.59
N VAL A 180 -14.19 16.68 4.74
CA VAL A 180 -14.04 15.23 4.91
C VAL A 180 -15.30 14.68 5.57
N TYR A 181 -15.96 13.72 4.94
CA TYR A 181 -17.20 13.11 5.43
C TYR A 181 -17.03 11.60 5.60
N PRO A 182 -17.43 11.01 6.73
CA PRO A 182 -17.51 9.57 6.86
C PRO A 182 -18.63 9.01 5.97
N LEU A 183 -18.38 7.84 5.34
CA LEU A 183 -19.38 7.06 4.62
C LEU A 183 -19.48 5.67 5.24
N SER A 184 -20.68 5.06 5.19
CA SER A 184 -20.93 3.69 5.64
C SER A 184 -20.38 3.44 7.06
N GLU A 185 -20.82 4.22 8.03
CA GLU A 185 -20.42 4.11 9.44
C GLU A 185 -18.89 4.31 9.65
N GLY A 186 -18.27 5.13 8.80
CA GLY A 186 -16.83 5.42 8.90
C GLY A 186 -15.91 4.42 8.21
N LYS A 187 -16.45 3.43 7.50
CA LYS A 187 -15.65 2.43 6.73
C LYS A 187 -15.02 3.03 5.47
N HIS A 188 -15.56 4.13 4.97
CA HIS A 188 -15.11 4.83 3.78
C HIS A 188 -15.10 6.33 4.05
N THR A 189 -14.44 7.08 3.16
CA THR A 189 -14.37 8.55 3.27
C THR A 189 -14.88 9.17 1.98
N ARG A 190 -15.64 10.26 2.09
CA ARG A 190 -15.94 11.16 0.97
C ARG A 190 -15.23 12.48 1.21
N LEU A 191 -14.41 12.87 0.25
CA LEU A 191 -13.74 14.15 0.23
C LEU A 191 -14.52 15.13 -0.64
N ARG A 192 -14.54 16.39 -0.22
CA ARG A 192 -14.91 17.52 -1.06
C ARG A 192 -13.62 18.20 -1.49
N LEU A 193 -13.30 18.08 -2.78
CA LEU A 193 -12.11 18.65 -3.40
C LEU A 193 -12.48 19.95 -4.10
N LYS A 194 -11.67 21.00 -3.93
CA LYS A 194 -11.80 22.29 -4.62
C LYS A 194 -10.58 22.58 -5.47
N GLN A 195 -10.80 23.07 -6.70
CA GLN A 195 -9.74 23.51 -7.60
C GLN A 195 -10.32 24.54 -8.57
N GLY A 196 -9.69 25.70 -8.70
CA GLY A 196 -10.04 26.71 -9.71
C GLY A 196 -11.50 27.18 -9.70
N GLY A 197 -12.16 27.18 -8.53
CA GLY A 197 -13.58 27.51 -8.37
C GLY A 197 -14.54 26.33 -8.57
N GLY A 198 -14.06 25.19 -9.10
CA GLY A 198 -14.84 23.95 -9.21
C GLY A 198 -14.79 23.10 -7.95
N VAL A 199 -15.79 22.22 -7.78
CA VAL A 199 -15.93 21.31 -6.64
C VAL A 199 -16.20 19.89 -7.16
N LEU A 200 -15.52 18.90 -6.56
CA LEU A 200 -15.74 17.48 -6.85
C LEU A 200 -15.93 16.71 -5.54
N TYR A 201 -17.00 15.93 -5.45
CA TYR A 201 -17.17 14.95 -4.38
C TYR A 201 -16.58 13.62 -4.79
N ALA A 202 -15.56 13.15 -4.06
CA ALA A 202 -14.79 11.97 -4.40
C ALA A 202 -14.73 10.99 -3.22
N ALA A 203 -15.04 9.73 -3.48
CA ALA A 203 -15.06 8.67 -2.46
C ALA A 203 -13.74 7.88 -2.44
N VAL A 204 -13.21 7.68 -1.24
CA VAL A 204 -12.11 6.74 -0.94
C VAL A 204 -12.75 5.52 -0.27
N PHE A 205 -12.72 4.39 -0.95
CA PHE A 205 -13.29 3.15 -0.43
C PHE A 205 -12.27 2.38 0.41
N GLY A 206 -12.75 1.73 1.48
CA GLY A 206 -11.93 0.88 2.34
C GLY A 206 -11.08 1.63 3.37
N GLN A 207 -11.14 2.97 3.39
CA GLN A 207 -10.42 3.80 4.35
C GLN A 207 -11.36 4.81 4.99
N GLY A 208 -11.50 4.73 6.30
CA GLY A 208 -12.23 5.73 7.08
C GLY A 208 -11.42 7.02 7.24
N PRO A 209 -12.06 8.14 7.66
CA PRO A 209 -11.39 9.44 7.80
C PRO A 209 -10.14 9.38 8.70
N GLY A 210 -10.19 8.61 9.78
CA GLY A 210 -9.05 8.49 10.71
C GLY A 210 -7.84 7.73 10.15
N ALA A 211 -8.08 6.82 9.18
CA ALA A 211 -7.01 6.05 8.52
C ALA A 211 -6.42 6.77 7.32
N LEU A 212 -7.13 7.77 6.76
CA LEU A 212 -6.73 8.43 5.51
C LEU A 212 -5.51 9.35 5.67
N GLY A 213 -5.28 9.93 6.85
CA GLY A 213 -4.12 10.76 7.15
C GLY A 213 -4.17 12.19 6.60
N TYR A 214 -5.17 12.56 5.81
CA TYR A 214 -5.37 13.89 5.25
C TYR A 214 -6.37 14.69 6.07
N ASN A 215 -6.20 16.01 6.05
CA ASN A 215 -7.05 16.96 6.77
C ASN A 215 -7.64 18.00 5.81
N VAL A 216 -8.66 18.70 6.30
CA VAL A 216 -9.17 19.90 5.61
C VAL A 216 -8.05 20.92 5.49
N GLY A 217 -7.90 21.48 4.29
CA GLY A 217 -6.85 22.44 3.94
C GLY A 217 -5.62 21.79 3.30
N ASP A 218 -5.45 20.47 3.35
CA ASP A 218 -4.34 19.81 2.67
C ASP A 218 -4.50 19.91 1.14
N ALA A 219 -3.41 20.28 0.46
CA ALA A 219 -3.35 20.27 -1.00
C ALA A 219 -2.96 18.86 -1.49
N VAL A 220 -3.70 18.34 -2.45
CA VAL A 220 -3.56 16.96 -2.94
C VAL A 220 -3.62 16.87 -4.45
N ASP A 221 -2.91 15.87 -4.99
CA ASP A 221 -3.12 15.35 -6.34
C ASP A 221 -3.99 14.10 -6.24
N ALA A 222 -5.02 14.01 -7.07
CA ALA A 222 -5.96 12.91 -7.04
C ALA A 222 -6.12 12.26 -8.42
N ALA A 223 -5.99 10.93 -8.47
CA ALA A 223 -6.37 10.13 -9.61
C ALA A 223 -7.79 9.61 -9.40
N VAL A 224 -8.72 9.98 -10.27
CA VAL A 224 -10.16 9.73 -10.08
C VAL A 224 -10.82 9.08 -11.29
N CYS A 225 -11.78 8.18 -11.06
CA CYS A 225 -12.74 7.75 -12.04
C CYS A 225 -14.05 8.51 -11.81
N LEU A 226 -14.62 9.07 -12.88
CA LEU A 226 -15.85 9.85 -12.83
C LEU A 226 -17.08 8.99 -13.11
N SER A 227 -18.20 9.35 -12.51
CA SER A 227 -19.52 8.80 -12.77
C SER A 227 -20.60 9.83 -12.52
N VAL A 228 -21.74 9.70 -13.18
CA VAL A 228 -22.96 10.44 -12.87
C VAL A 228 -23.92 9.49 -12.15
N PHE A 229 -24.55 9.96 -11.09
CA PHE A 229 -25.60 9.24 -10.40
C PHE A 229 -26.81 10.15 -10.17
N GLU A 230 -28.00 9.54 -10.13
CA GLU A 230 -29.23 10.26 -9.83
C GLU A 230 -29.30 10.59 -8.33
N GLY A 231 -29.15 11.86 -8.02
CA GLY A 231 -29.31 12.39 -6.66
C GLY A 231 -30.76 12.83 -6.39
N LYS A 232 -31.05 13.25 -5.17
CA LYS A 232 -32.40 13.77 -4.80
C LYS A 232 -32.81 15.02 -5.60
N ASN A 233 -31.84 15.79 -6.07
CA ASN A 233 -32.05 17.09 -6.78
C ASN A 233 -31.64 17.02 -8.26
N GLY A 234 -31.56 15.82 -8.84
CA GLY A 234 -31.14 15.58 -10.21
C GLY A 234 -29.77 14.89 -10.32
N PRO A 235 -29.23 14.75 -11.56
CA PRO A 235 -27.96 14.12 -11.78
C PRO A 235 -26.83 14.87 -11.09
N MET A 236 -25.88 14.13 -10.52
CA MET A 236 -24.74 14.66 -9.80
C MET A 236 -23.47 13.94 -10.21
N ILE A 237 -22.37 14.68 -10.37
CA ILE A 237 -21.04 14.10 -10.60
C ILE A 237 -20.52 13.54 -9.28
N SER A 238 -20.05 12.30 -9.35
CA SER A 238 -19.31 11.64 -8.29
C SER A 238 -18.01 11.09 -8.84
N ALA A 239 -17.01 11.05 -7.98
CA ALA A 239 -15.74 10.46 -8.33
C ALA A 239 -15.38 9.34 -7.33
N ARG A 240 -14.68 8.31 -7.84
CA ARG A 240 -13.99 7.33 -7.03
C ARG A 240 -12.50 7.61 -7.10
N ILE A 241 -11.87 7.85 -5.96
CA ILE A 241 -10.42 8.02 -5.87
C ILE A 241 -9.76 6.66 -6.06
N LYS A 242 -8.84 6.61 -7.00
CA LYS A 242 -7.93 5.47 -7.25
C LYS A 242 -6.64 5.63 -6.49
N GLU A 243 -6.12 6.86 -6.45
CA GLU A 243 -4.92 7.24 -5.74
C GLU A 243 -5.05 8.69 -5.26
N LEU A 244 -4.54 8.96 -4.08
CA LEU A 244 -4.47 10.28 -3.48
C LEU A 244 -3.07 10.49 -2.93
N ARG A 245 -2.45 11.61 -3.24
CA ARG A 245 -1.13 11.96 -2.72
C ARG A 245 -1.08 13.46 -2.37
N PRO A 246 -0.17 13.88 -1.49
CA PRO A 246 0.09 15.30 -1.30
C PRO A 246 0.48 15.95 -2.63
N ALA A 247 0.01 17.16 -2.87
CA ALA A 247 0.35 17.89 -4.08
C ALA A 247 1.86 18.21 -4.13
N GLY A 248 2.41 18.20 -5.36
CA GLY A 248 3.80 18.58 -5.60
C GLY A 248 4.84 17.56 -5.14
N LEU A 249 4.47 16.29 -4.96
CA LEU A 249 5.46 15.22 -4.80
C LEU A 249 6.21 15.03 -6.11
N ASP A 250 7.53 15.20 -6.03
CA ASP A 250 8.45 15.07 -7.16
C ASP A 250 9.07 13.67 -7.28
N GLU A 251 9.89 13.48 -8.30
CA GLU A 251 10.58 12.23 -8.57
C GLU A 251 11.54 11.86 -7.43
N ALA A 252 12.18 12.83 -6.77
CA ALA A 252 13.09 12.59 -5.65
C ALA A 252 12.39 11.93 -4.45
N TYR A 253 11.08 12.17 -4.29
CA TYR A 253 10.27 11.47 -3.29
C TYR A 253 10.18 9.98 -3.60
N LEU A 254 9.92 9.62 -4.86
CA LEU A 254 9.81 8.23 -5.31
C LEU A 254 11.15 7.51 -5.21
N GLU A 255 12.23 8.12 -5.71
CA GLU A 255 13.59 7.60 -5.62
C GLU A 255 14.01 7.31 -4.17
N GLY A 256 13.74 8.23 -3.25
CA GLY A 256 14.04 8.05 -1.83
C GLY A 256 13.31 6.86 -1.21
N THR A 257 12.09 6.57 -1.65
CA THR A 257 11.34 5.41 -1.19
C THR A 257 11.91 4.11 -1.76
N GLU A 258 12.25 4.08 -3.05
CA GLU A 258 12.85 2.92 -3.70
C GLU A 258 14.20 2.59 -3.10
N LEU A 259 15.02 3.60 -2.81
CA LEU A 259 16.32 3.41 -2.13
C LEU A 259 16.15 2.85 -0.71
N TYR A 260 15.14 3.32 0.04
CA TYR A 260 14.84 2.76 1.35
C TYR A 260 14.40 1.29 1.27
N GLU A 261 13.54 0.95 0.32
CA GLU A 261 13.13 -0.44 0.07
C GLU A 261 14.33 -1.33 -0.31
N ALA A 262 15.22 -0.83 -1.16
CA ALA A 262 16.46 -1.52 -1.52
C ALA A 262 17.34 -1.76 -0.28
N LEU A 263 17.50 -0.76 0.59
CA LEU A 263 18.20 -0.88 1.87
C LEU A 263 17.60 -1.96 2.76
N MET A 264 16.27 -1.95 2.91
CA MET A 264 15.56 -2.93 3.77
C MET A 264 15.64 -4.36 3.22
N CYS A 265 15.66 -4.51 1.91
CA CYS A 265 15.86 -5.81 1.23
C CYS A 265 17.33 -6.26 1.17
N GLY A 266 18.27 -5.48 1.70
CA GLY A 266 19.71 -5.83 1.67
C GLY A 266 20.35 -5.71 0.29
N ALA A 267 19.73 -4.97 -0.64
CA ALA A 267 20.34 -4.71 -1.94
C ALA A 267 21.58 -3.81 -1.80
N PRO A 268 22.63 -3.99 -2.63
CA PRO A 268 23.80 -3.13 -2.58
C PRO A 268 23.45 -1.70 -3.00
N LEU A 269 23.88 -0.73 -2.20
CA LEU A 269 23.71 0.70 -2.49
C LEU A 269 25.06 1.35 -2.73
N THR A 270 25.12 2.29 -3.67
CA THR A 270 26.29 3.14 -3.88
C THR A 270 26.45 4.11 -2.70
N GLU A 271 27.63 4.71 -2.58
CA GLU A 271 27.89 5.70 -1.53
C GLU A 271 26.96 6.91 -1.64
N SER A 272 26.70 7.41 -2.86
CA SER A 272 25.77 8.51 -3.09
C SER A 272 24.33 8.17 -2.68
N GLN A 273 23.87 6.94 -2.95
CA GLN A 273 22.56 6.44 -2.55
C GLN A 273 22.43 6.33 -1.02
N ARG A 274 23.46 5.83 -0.34
CA ARG A 274 23.49 5.79 1.12
C ARG A 274 23.44 7.19 1.74
N ARG A 275 24.22 8.14 1.20
CA ARG A 275 24.19 9.55 1.65
C ARG A 275 22.82 10.19 1.42
N ALA A 276 22.15 9.86 0.32
CA ALA A 276 20.78 10.34 0.05
C ALA A 276 19.77 9.84 1.09
N LEU A 277 19.99 8.65 1.65
CA LEU A 277 19.13 8.05 2.70
C LEU A 277 19.48 8.54 4.12
N LEU A 278 20.71 9.00 4.37
CA LEU A 278 21.15 9.34 5.70
C LEU A 278 20.47 10.63 6.20
N PRO A 279 19.61 10.57 7.25
CA PRO A 279 18.94 11.74 7.77
C PRO A 279 19.90 12.58 8.64
N ALA A 280 19.74 13.89 8.58
CA ALA A 280 20.32 14.73 9.61
C ALA A 280 19.56 14.56 10.94
N ARG A 281 20.22 14.84 12.06
CA ARG A 281 19.56 14.78 13.38
C ARG A 281 18.29 15.64 13.43
N ALA A 282 18.30 16.79 12.74
CA ALA A 282 17.13 17.67 12.68
C ALA A 282 15.93 17.01 12.02
N ASP A 283 16.13 16.19 10.98
CA ASP A 283 15.06 15.49 10.27
C ASP A 283 14.36 14.49 11.20
N THR A 284 15.15 13.67 11.93
CA THR A 284 14.64 12.70 12.89
C THR A 284 13.92 13.36 14.06
N VAL A 285 14.43 14.50 14.57
CA VAL A 285 13.78 15.27 15.64
C VAL A 285 12.45 15.87 15.16
N ALA A 286 12.41 16.38 13.93
CA ALA A 286 11.18 16.92 13.34
C ALA A 286 10.11 15.85 13.21
N LEU A 287 10.46 14.65 12.73
CA LEU A 287 9.56 13.50 12.66
C LEU A 287 9.04 13.10 14.05
N TYR A 288 9.93 12.96 15.03
CA TYR A 288 9.56 12.63 16.40
C TYR A 288 8.55 13.62 16.99
N ARG A 289 8.79 14.93 16.79
CA ARG A 289 7.89 15.99 17.25
C ARG A 289 6.53 15.95 16.53
N ALA A 290 6.53 15.69 15.22
CA ALA A 290 5.30 15.62 14.43
C ALA A 290 4.41 14.44 14.88
N VAL A 291 4.99 13.28 15.16
CA VAL A 291 4.25 12.14 15.73
C VAL A 291 3.74 12.48 17.13
N GLY A 292 4.56 13.14 17.96
CA GLY A 292 4.17 13.54 19.32
C GLY A 292 3.09 14.61 19.40
N ALA A 293 2.97 15.46 18.38
CA ALA A 293 1.91 16.45 18.28
C ALA A 293 0.55 15.82 17.92
N ALA A 294 0.53 14.62 17.37
CA ALA A 294 -0.68 13.88 17.05
C ALA A 294 -1.16 13.12 18.28
N ARG A 295 -2.26 13.57 18.91
CA ARG A 295 -2.78 13.05 20.18
C ARG A 295 -2.99 11.52 20.17
N ASP A 296 -3.46 11.00 19.03
CA ASP A 296 -3.74 9.57 18.83
C ASP A 296 -2.71 8.89 17.91
N GLY A 297 -1.53 9.48 17.76
CA GLY A 297 -0.51 9.03 16.81
C GLY A 297 -0.85 9.38 15.35
N VAL A 298 0.00 8.95 14.42
CA VAL A 298 -0.18 9.18 12.97
C VAL A 298 -0.52 7.87 12.26
N PRO A 299 -1.38 7.88 11.21
CA PRO A 299 -1.70 6.66 10.46
C PRO A 299 -0.44 5.97 9.94
N ALA A 300 -0.37 4.63 10.09
CA ALA A 300 0.79 3.86 9.65
C ALA A 300 0.68 3.42 8.17
N GLY A 301 -0.53 3.43 7.59
CA GLY A 301 -0.76 2.93 6.24
C GLY A 301 -0.26 3.85 5.13
N ASP A 302 -0.41 5.16 5.28
CA ASP A 302 0.10 6.17 4.33
C ASP A 302 0.83 7.28 5.09
N LEU A 303 2.13 7.34 4.96
CA LEU A 303 2.99 8.32 5.62
C LEU A 303 3.27 9.56 4.75
N ARG A 304 2.85 9.55 3.48
CA ARG A 304 3.08 10.67 2.56
C ARG A 304 2.55 12.01 3.10
N PRO A 305 1.33 12.07 3.70
CA PRO A 305 0.84 13.33 4.28
C PRO A 305 1.71 13.86 5.41
N LEU A 306 2.25 12.97 6.24
CA LEU A 306 3.19 13.34 7.32
C LEU A 306 4.48 13.88 6.74
N PHE A 307 5.08 13.18 5.78
CA PHE A 307 6.35 13.58 5.17
C PHE A 307 6.25 14.90 4.39
N ALA A 308 5.14 15.12 3.68
CA ALA A 308 4.88 16.38 3.00
C ALA A 308 4.85 17.57 3.97
N LYS A 309 4.19 17.42 5.13
CA LYS A 309 4.14 18.46 6.19
C LYS A 309 5.50 18.75 6.80
N LEU A 310 6.41 17.79 6.79
CA LEU A 310 7.79 17.97 7.27
C LEU A 310 8.68 18.64 6.22
N GLY A 311 8.17 18.94 5.03
CA GLY A 311 8.95 19.47 3.93
C GLY A 311 10.05 18.50 3.46
N ALA A 312 9.86 17.22 3.73
CA ALA A 312 10.80 16.17 3.41
C ALA A 312 10.86 15.96 1.90
N ARG A 313 11.74 16.71 1.24
CA ARG A 313 12.27 16.36 -0.07
C ARG A 313 13.11 15.10 0.10
N GLY A 314 12.48 13.96 0.00
CA GLY A 314 13.12 12.66 0.15
C GLY A 314 12.46 11.81 1.24
N ALA A 315 11.46 11.03 0.84
CA ALA A 315 10.82 10.05 1.70
C ALA A 315 11.83 9.09 2.34
N GLY A 316 12.96 8.81 1.66
CA GLY A 316 13.99 7.92 2.16
C GLY A 316 14.55 8.32 3.52
N LYS A 317 14.92 9.60 3.71
CA LYS A 317 15.41 10.10 5.01
C LYS A 317 14.36 10.01 6.10
N ALA A 318 13.10 10.31 5.77
CA ALA A 318 12.00 10.22 6.72
C ALA A 318 11.69 8.78 7.11
N LEU A 319 11.74 7.83 6.16
CA LEU A 319 11.58 6.40 6.41
C LEU A 319 12.74 5.84 7.26
N VAL A 320 13.98 6.21 6.96
CA VAL A 320 15.14 5.84 7.80
C VAL A 320 15.01 6.43 9.20
N SER A 321 14.55 7.68 9.34
CA SER A 321 14.30 8.30 10.66
C SER A 321 13.22 7.56 11.43
N LEU A 322 12.13 7.16 10.78
CA LEU A 322 11.05 6.39 11.40
C LEU A 322 11.56 5.04 11.92
N GLU A 323 12.33 4.33 11.09
CA GLU A 323 12.91 3.05 11.44
C GLU A 323 13.92 3.18 12.58
N ALA A 324 14.81 4.18 12.54
CA ALA A 324 15.74 4.44 13.64
C ALA A 324 15.03 4.70 14.99
N LEU A 325 13.92 5.46 14.95
CA LEU A 325 13.12 5.71 16.16
C LEU A 325 12.43 4.43 16.65
N ARG A 326 11.97 3.56 15.75
CA ARG A 326 11.40 2.25 16.07
C ARG A 326 12.44 1.32 16.71
N GLU A 327 13.61 1.18 16.10
CA GLU A 327 14.71 0.36 16.61
C GLU A 327 15.19 0.81 18.01
N LEU A 328 15.10 2.10 18.28
CA LEU A 328 15.42 2.67 19.61
C LEU A 328 14.25 2.58 20.62
N SER A 329 13.14 1.96 20.23
CA SER A 329 11.92 1.88 21.05
C SER A 329 11.38 3.26 21.46
N LEU A 330 11.49 4.25 20.57
CA LEU A 330 10.93 5.59 20.74
C LEU A 330 9.59 5.74 20.00
N LEU A 331 9.33 4.85 19.04
CA LEU A 331 8.08 4.71 18.31
C LEU A 331 7.65 3.24 18.31
N GLU A 332 6.35 3.04 18.40
CA GLU A 332 5.72 1.73 18.20
C GLU A 332 4.47 1.87 17.34
N GLN A 333 4.12 0.80 16.66
CA GLN A 333 2.87 0.71 15.93
C GLN A 333 1.79 0.12 16.83
N ARG A 334 0.67 0.82 16.98
CA ARG A 334 -0.49 0.38 17.75
C ARG A 334 -1.70 0.19 16.85
N GLU A 335 -2.41 -0.91 17.04
CA GLU A 335 -3.70 -1.09 16.40
C GLU A 335 -4.77 -0.27 17.14
N THR A 336 -5.57 0.42 16.35
CA THR A 336 -6.71 1.21 16.86
C THR A 336 -7.96 0.89 16.04
N PRO A 337 -9.16 1.24 16.52
CA PRO A 337 -10.39 1.10 15.72
C PRO A 337 -10.36 1.82 14.36
N GLN A 338 -9.43 2.77 14.20
CA GLN A 338 -9.21 3.54 12.98
C GLN A 338 -8.07 3.01 12.12
N GLY A 339 -7.48 1.85 12.48
CA GLY A 339 -6.32 1.23 11.83
C GLY A 339 -5.02 1.43 12.60
N ALA A 340 -3.95 0.85 12.08
CA ALA A 340 -2.61 0.92 12.65
C ALA A 340 -2.07 2.37 12.70
N ARG A 341 -1.47 2.76 13.81
CA ARG A 341 -0.92 4.11 14.02
C ARG A 341 0.46 4.07 14.66
N TRP A 342 1.34 4.95 14.22
CA TRP A 342 2.61 5.21 14.87
C TRP A 342 2.40 6.12 16.08
N CYS A 343 2.83 5.65 17.24
CA CYS A 343 2.70 6.35 18.52
C CYS A 343 4.06 6.49 19.19
N LEU A 344 4.25 7.58 19.95
CA LEU A 344 5.43 7.71 20.80
C LEU A 344 5.40 6.73 21.95
N VAL A 345 6.56 6.16 22.26
CA VAL A 345 6.82 5.39 23.48
C VAL A 345 7.52 6.29 24.48
N PRO A 346 7.03 6.40 25.74
CA PRO A 346 7.72 7.14 26.77
C PRO A 346 9.12 6.59 27.02
N ALA A 347 10.15 7.41 26.83
CA ALA A 347 11.53 6.99 27.04
C ALA A 347 11.98 7.25 28.48
N ALA A 348 12.62 6.27 29.12
CA ALA A 348 13.18 6.39 30.47
C ALA A 348 14.44 7.30 30.53
N GLY A 349 14.89 7.88 29.41
CA GLY A 349 16.08 8.74 29.34
C GLY A 349 16.42 9.14 27.91
N LYS A 350 17.55 9.85 27.74
CA LYS A 350 18.07 10.23 26.44
C LYS A 350 18.57 8.99 25.70
N LYS A 351 18.17 8.84 24.44
CA LYS A 351 18.67 7.81 23.52
C LYS A 351 19.66 8.43 22.54
N ASP A 352 20.71 7.70 22.23
CA ASP A 352 21.66 8.09 21.19
C ASP A 352 21.16 7.60 19.83
N LEU A 353 20.83 8.52 18.93
CA LEU A 353 20.35 8.19 17.58
C LEU A 353 21.38 7.40 16.79
N ALA A 354 22.68 7.68 16.94
CA ALA A 354 23.74 6.97 16.21
C ALA A 354 23.84 5.48 16.61
N SER A 355 23.20 5.08 17.73
CA SER A 355 23.14 3.68 18.12
C SER A 355 22.12 2.86 17.34
N ALA A 356 21.22 3.48 16.56
CA ALA A 356 20.22 2.77 15.77
C ALA A 356 20.88 1.88 14.68
N PRO A 357 20.50 0.58 14.62
CA PRO A 357 21.08 -0.36 13.66
C PRO A 357 21.01 0.10 12.20
N ILE A 358 19.90 0.69 11.77
CA ILE A 358 19.74 1.18 10.39
C ILE A 358 20.73 2.29 10.05
N LEU A 359 21.02 3.20 10.99
CA LEU A 359 22.01 4.27 10.79
C LEU A 359 23.42 3.70 10.71
N ARG A 360 23.76 2.76 11.57
CA ARG A 360 25.05 2.04 11.52
C ARG A 360 25.23 1.28 10.20
N ARG A 361 24.17 0.64 9.67
CA ARG A 361 24.21 -0.02 8.35
C ARG A 361 24.50 0.95 7.22
N LEU A 362 24.00 2.18 7.28
CA LEU A 362 24.26 3.22 6.28
C LEU A 362 25.68 3.77 6.36
N GLU A 363 26.28 3.82 7.57
CA GLU A 363 27.61 4.34 7.83
C GLU A 363 28.72 3.27 7.67
N ALA A 364 28.48 2.03 8.10
CA ALA A 364 29.48 0.96 8.18
C ALA A 364 29.93 0.38 6.81
N ALA A 365 29.32 0.77 5.72
CA ALA A 365 29.70 0.32 4.38
C ALA A 365 30.64 1.35 3.69
N GLN A 366 31.43 2.08 4.49
CA GLN A 366 32.57 2.90 3.99
C GLN A 366 33.79 2.06 3.74
#